data_2babe25db9007a0c916167e71cdc77b9
#
_entry.id   2babe25db9007a0c916167e71cdc77b9
#
_cell.length_a   1.000
_cell.length_b   1.000
_cell.length_c   1.000
_cell.angle_alpha   90.00
_cell.angle_beta   90.00
_cell.angle_gamma   90.00
#
_symmetry.space_group_name_H-M   'P 1'
#
loop_
_entity.id
_entity.type
_entity.pdbx_description
1 polymer ?
#
loop_
_entity_poly.entity_id
_entity_poly.type
_entity_poly.pdbx_seq_one_letter_code
_entity_poly.pdbx_strand_id
1 'polypeptide(L)'
;DIIHLAARTDLNGKFIYDYSANTVGVSNLMKIIHELPKLKKLIVTSSMLVCHTGYYPKNQFDYAPNTLYGESKVETEKIVWDNKPQCDWVIIRPTSIWGPWFGVPYRNFFDMVISRKYFHIGRKSCTKTYGYVGNAVYQIEQILFHETLNEDQKVFYIGDNPPTNIEIWANEIATELNFDIKRVPFWMLKIAAYFGDLLKLFNITFPMTSFRLKNMTTDNTIDLSETYKIAPNPPCSRIDGIKATLQWLKK
;
A
#
# COMPACT_ATOMS: atom_id res chain seq x y z
N ASP A 1 -13.09 -21.58 -0.31
CA ASP A 1 -12.28 -20.48 0.17
C ASP A 1 -12.84 -19.15 -0.35
N ILE A 2 -12.65 -18.09 0.43
CA ILE A 2 -13.07 -16.73 0.06
C ILE A 2 -11.88 -15.78 0.23
N ILE A 3 -11.60 -14.96 -0.80
CA ILE A 3 -10.69 -13.83 -0.72
C ILE A 3 -11.51 -12.56 -0.90
N HIS A 4 -11.72 -11.82 0.17
CA HIS A 4 -12.49 -10.57 0.16
C HIS A 4 -11.60 -9.38 -0.17
N LEU A 5 -11.65 -8.94 -1.43
CA LEU A 5 -10.92 -7.78 -1.94
C LEU A 5 -11.81 -6.53 -2.12
N ALA A 6 -13.14 -6.71 -2.03
CA ALA A 6 -14.08 -5.63 -2.29
C ALA A 6 -13.97 -4.54 -1.24
N ALA A 7 -13.66 -3.32 -1.67
CA ALA A 7 -13.51 -2.17 -0.81
C ALA A 7 -13.57 -0.85 -1.60
N ARG A 8 -13.96 0.24 -0.95
CA ARG A 8 -13.63 1.58 -1.41
C ARG A 8 -12.23 1.93 -0.95
N THR A 9 -11.32 2.24 -1.87
CA THR A 9 -9.88 2.41 -1.60
C THR A 9 -9.34 3.83 -1.81
N ASP A 10 -10.16 4.75 -2.37
CA ASP A 10 -9.76 6.15 -2.53
C ASP A 10 -9.70 6.90 -1.19
N LEU A 11 -8.98 8.01 -1.16
CA LEU A 11 -8.84 8.87 0.02
C LEU A 11 -9.76 10.11 -0.01
N ASN A 12 -10.77 10.12 -0.90
CA ASN A 12 -11.59 11.30 -1.16
C ASN A 12 -12.89 11.32 -0.33
N GLY A 13 -13.15 10.30 0.47
CA GLY A 13 -14.28 10.28 1.39
C GLY A 13 -14.23 11.44 2.37
N LYS A 14 -15.38 12.08 2.59
CA LYS A 14 -15.54 13.20 3.52
C LYS A 14 -16.03 12.76 4.89
N PHE A 15 -16.67 11.60 4.94
CA PHE A 15 -17.25 11.03 6.14
C PHE A 15 -16.97 9.53 6.19
N ILE A 16 -16.98 8.95 7.39
CA ILE A 16 -16.72 7.51 7.57
C ILE A 16 -17.75 6.63 6.83
N TYR A 17 -19.00 7.05 6.72
CA TYR A 17 -20.05 6.30 6.03
C TYR A 17 -19.82 6.22 4.51
N ASP A 18 -18.99 7.10 3.93
CA ASP A 18 -18.58 7.00 2.52
C ASP A 18 -17.81 5.70 2.24
N TYR A 19 -17.26 5.09 3.30
CA TYR A 19 -16.55 3.81 3.26
C TYR A 19 -17.42 2.64 3.75
N SER A 20 -18.74 2.71 3.60
CA SER A 20 -19.67 1.65 4.05
C SER A 20 -19.38 0.28 3.42
N ALA A 21 -18.79 0.23 2.21
CA ALA A 21 -18.31 -1.02 1.63
C ALA A 21 -17.24 -1.71 2.52
N ASN A 22 -16.41 -0.92 3.23
CA ASN A 22 -15.35 -1.43 4.10
C ASN A 22 -15.85 -1.84 5.49
N THR A 23 -17.02 -1.36 5.90
CA THR A 23 -17.61 -1.60 7.23
C THR A 23 -18.88 -2.43 7.13
N VAL A 24 -19.98 -1.87 6.62
CA VAL A 24 -21.26 -2.59 6.46
C VAL A 24 -21.10 -3.77 5.50
N GLY A 25 -20.34 -3.61 4.42
CA GLY A 25 -20.05 -4.70 3.48
C GLY A 25 -19.36 -5.89 4.16
N VAL A 26 -18.37 -5.63 5.02
CA VAL A 26 -17.67 -6.68 5.77
C VAL A 26 -18.60 -7.28 6.85
N SER A 27 -19.41 -6.47 7.55
CA SER A 27 -20.41 -7.00 8.48
C SER A 27 -21.41 -7.95 7.81
N ASN A 28 -21.84 -7.64 6.59
CA ASN A 28 -22.72 -8.52 5.82
C ASN A 28 -22.01 -9.81 5.40
N LEU A 29 -20.72 -9.71 5.01
CA LEU A 29 -19.91 -10.90 4.73
C LEU A 29 -19.82 -11.81 5.96
N MET A 30 -19.56 -11.26 7.15
CA MET A 30 -19.48 -12.04 8.39
C MET A 30 -20.79 -12.79 8.69
N LYS A 31 -21.94 -12.17 8.47
CA LYS A 31 -23.25 -12.84 8.63
C LYS A 31 -23.39 -14.05 7.70
N ILE A 32 -23.03 -13.89 6.42
CA ILE A 32 -23.15 -14.97 5.42
C ILE A 32 -22.16 -16.11 5.72
N ILE A 33 -20.95 -15.80 6.21
CA ILE A 33 -19.93 -16.80 6.50
C ILE A 33 -20.41 -17.83 7.54
N HIS A 34 -21.20 -17.43 8.52
CA HIS A 34 -21.80 -18.35 9.50
C HIS A 34 -22.77 -19.35 8.88
N GLU A 35 -23.29 -19.08 7.68
CA GLU A 35 -24.18 -19.96 6.92
C GLU A 35 -23.42 -20.87 5.94
N LEU A 36 -22.08 -20.80 5.90
CA LEU A 36 -21.22 -21.54 4.96
C LEU A 36 -20.37 -22.61 5.68
N PRO A 37 -20.94 -23.74 6.13
CA PRO A 37 -20.21 -24.74 6.94
C PRO A 37 -19.06 -25.44 6.18
N LYS A 38 -19.01 -25.33 4.85
CA LYS A 38 -17.94 -25.90 4.03
C LYS A 38 -16.83 -24.91 3.68
N LEU A 39 -16.92 -23.67 4.17
CA LEU A 39 -15.87 -22.68 3.98
C LEU A 39 -14.63 -23.09 4.76
N LYS A 40 -13.51 -23.30 4.07
CA LYS A 40 -12.25 -23.72 4.68
C LYS A 40 -11.42 -22.52 5.15
N LYS A 41 -11.25 -21.52 4.29
CA LYS A 41 -10.44 -20.36 4.59
C LYS A 41 -11.06 -19.04 4.09
N LEU A 42 -10.91 -18.00 4.89
CA LEU A 42 -11.29 -16.63 4.59
C LEU A 42 -10.07 -15.72 4.65
N ILE A 43 -9.80 -14.97 3.59
CA ILE A 43 -8.83 -13.87 3.59
C ILE A 43 -9.59 -12.55 3.48
N VAL A 44 -9.41 -11.67 4.46
CA VAL A 44 -10.01 -10.32 4.44
C VAL A 44 -8.93 -9.28 4.19
N THR A 45 -9.15 -8.43 3.19
CA THR A 45 -8.18 -7.40 2.83
C THR A 45 -8.40 -6.11 3.61
N SER A 46 -7.46 -5.82 4.47
CA SER A 46 -7.29 -4.54 5.16
C SER A 46 -6.36 -3.59 4.38
N SER A 47 -5.48 -2.87 5.05
CA SER A 47 -4.50 -1.97 4.44
C SER A 47 -3.36 -1.67 5.43
N MET A 48 -2.18 -1.37 4.92
CA MET A 48 -1.12 -0.79 5.75
C MET A 48 -1.53 0.56 6.38
N LEU A 49 -2.52 1.26 5.81
CA LEU A 49 -3.00 2.57 6.29
C LEU A 49 -3.86 2.51 7.56
N VAL A 50 -4.02 1.34 8.16
CA VAL A 50 -4.43 1.23 9.58
C VAL A 50 -3.43 1.91 10.52
N CYS A 51 -2.22 2.21 9.99
CA CYS A 51 -1.22 3.06 10.61
C CYS A 51 -0.77 4.13 9.62
N HIS A 52 -0.50 5.35 10.09
CA HIS A 52 0.03 6.41 9.23
C HIS A 52 1.49 6.17 8.83
N THR A 53 1.92 6.78 7.72
CA THR A 53 3.30 6.71 7.24
C THR A 53 4.31 7.08 8.33
N GLY A 54 5.31 6.21 8.53
CA GLY A 54 6.36 6.38 9.53
C GLY A 54 5.99 5.94 10.94
N TYR A 55 4.81 5.35 11.14
CA TYR A 55 4.44 4.69 12.39
C TYR A 55 4.82 3.21 12.33
N TYR A 56 5.43 2.71 13.39
CA TYR A 56 5.83 1.30 13.54
C TYR A 56 4.96 0.63 14.60
N PRO A 57 3.95 -0.17 14.22
CA PRO A 57 3.06 -0.83 15.17
C PRO A 57 3.80 -1.86 16.02
N LYS A 58 3.50 -1.92 17.32
CA LYS A 58 4.11 -2.85 18.27
C LYS A 58 3.54 -4.27 18.18
N ASN A 59 2.31 -4.39 17.70
CA ASN A 59 1.60 -5.66 17.50
C ASN A 59 0.47 -5.47 16.48
N GLN A 60 -0.24 -6.54 16.16
CA GLN A 60 -1.31 -6.53 15.16
C GLN A 60 -2.53 -5.68 15.52
N PHE A 61 -2.71 -5.28 16.79
CA PHE A 61 -3.81 -4.46 17.29
C PHE A 61 -3.39 -3.00 17.55
N ASP A 62 -2.14 -2.65 17.28
CA ASP A 62 -1.64 -1.29 17.45
C ASP A 62 -1.96 -0.46 16.22
N TYR A 63 -3.07 0.28 16.29
CA TYR A 63 -3.60 1.08 15.19
C TYR A 63 -3.30 2.57 15.39
N ALA A 64 -2.90 3.25 14.32
CA ALA A 64 -2.68 4.69 14.32
C ALA A 64 -3.07 5.31 12.96
N PRO A 65 -4.35 5.19 12.53
CA PRO A 65 -4.79 5.76 11.25
C PRO A 65 -4.78 7.29 11.32
N ASN A 66 -4.60 7.95 10.17
CA ASN A 66 -4.72 9.39 10.03
C ASN A 66 -5.56 9.80 8.80
N THR A 67 -6.33 8.86 8.26
CA THR A 67 -7.26 9.06 7.14
C THR A 67 -8.55 8.30 7.42
N LEU A 68 -9.68 8.82 6.93
CA LEU A 68 -10.98 8.13 7.02
C LEU A 68 -10.96 6.74 6.37
N TYR A 69 -10.19 6.57 5.29
CA TYR A 69 -9.96 5.25 4.71
C TYR A 69 -9.24 4.32 5.70
N GLY A 70 -8.16 4.79 6.33
CA GLY A 70 -7.43 4.02 7.35
C GLY A 70 -8.33 3.66 8.53
N GLU A 71 -9.14 4.59 9.04
CA GLU A 71 -10.13 4.35 10.09
C GLU A 71 -11.15 3.29 9.67
N SER A 72 -11.65 3.35 8.42
CA SER A 72 -12.58 2.34 7.90
C SER A 72 -11.95 0.95 7.83
N LYS A 73 -10.62 0.86 7.56
CA LYS A 73 -9.89 -0.42 7.54
C LYS A 73 -9.60 -0.94 8.95
N VAL A 74 -9.39 -0.06 9.93
CA VAL A 74 -9.36 -0.47 11.35
C VAL A 74 -10.71 -1.07 11.74
N GLU A 75 -11.81 -0.44 11.34
CA GLU A 75 -13.14 -0.97 11.60
C GLU A 75 -13.40 -2.31 10.88
N THR A 76 -12.93 -2.45 9.63
CA THR A 76 -12.91 -3.75 8.92
C THR A 76 -12.29 -4.85 9.78
N GLU A 77 -11.10 -4.59 10.32
CA GLU A 77 -10.37 -5.58 11.13
C GLU A 77 -11.11 -5.90 12.44
N LYS A 78 -11.61 -4.88 13.16
CA LYS A 78 -12.40 -5.09 14.38
C LYS A 78 -13.62 -5.95 14.13
N ILE A 79 -14.36 -5.71 13.02
CA ILE A 79 -15.51 -6.52 12.64
C ILE A 79 -15.10 -8.00 12.48
N VAL A 80 -13.97 -8.29 11.85
CA VAL A 80 -13.48 -9.67 11.67
C VAL A 80 -13.10 -10.29 13.03
N TRP A 81 -12.33 -9.56 13.84
CA TRP A 81 -11.91 -10.03 15.18
C TRP A 81 -13.09 -10.31 16.11
N ASP A 82 -14.11 -9.45 16.11
CA ASP A 82 -15.28 -9.58 16.99
C ASP A 82 -16.18 -10.75 16.57
N ASN A 83 -16.31 -11.00 15.26
CA ASN A 83 -17.16 -12.08 14.73
C ASN A 83 -16.51 -13.45 14.75
N LYS A 84 -15.17 -13.56 14.80
CA LYS A 84 -14.42 -14.82 14.86
C LYS A 84 -14.98 -15.89 13.92
N PRO A 85 -14.74 -15.80 12.58
CA PRO A 85 -15.25 -16.77 11.61
C PRO A 85 -14.98 -18.20 12.05
N GLN A 86 -15.91 -19.13 11.78
CA GLN A 86 -15.80 -20.54 12.15
C GLN A 86 -14.84 -21.34 11.26
N CYS A 87 -14.37 -20.74 10.16
CA CYS A 87 -13.32 -21.27 9.29
C CYS A 87 -11.95 -20.74 9.69
N ASP A 88 -10.89 -21.27 9.10
CA ASP A 88 -9.57 -20.61 9.19
C ASP A 88 -9.64 -19.23 8.49
N TRP A 89 -9.07 -18.21 9.13
CA TRP A 89 -9.14 -16.86 8.58
C TRP A 89 -7.90 -16.04 8.89
N VAL A 90 -7.64 -15.09 7.99
CA VAL A 90 -6.55 -14.12 8.12
C VAL A 90 -6.96 -12.75 7.59
N ILE A 91 -6.28 -11.74 8.08
CA ILE A 91 -6.32 -10.37 7.57
C ILE A 91 -5.02 -10.10 6.82
N ILE A 92 -5.12 -9.63 5.61
CA ILE A 92 -3.95 -9.13 4.88
C ILE A 92 -3.95 -7.61 4.88
N ARG A 93 -2.75 -7.00 5.07
CA ARG A 93 -2.50 -5.56 4.99
C ARG A 93 -1.59 -5.27 3.80
N PRO A 94 -2.14 -5.12 2.58
CA PRO A 94 -1.33 -4.73 1.44
C PRO A 94 -0.62 -3.40 1.70
N THR A 95 0.64 -3.34 1.30
CA THR A 95 1.40 -2.10 1.20
C THR A 95 0.97 -1.30 -0.04
N SER A 96 1.75 -0.37 -0.54
CA SER A 96 1.48 0.29 -1.80
C SER A 96 1.75 -0.66 -2.96
N ILE A 97 0.70 -1.30 -3.47
CA ILE A 97 0.79 -2.28 -4.56
C ILE A 97 0.86 -1.55 -5.90
N TRP A 98 1.84 -1.93 -6.73
CA TRP A 98 2.10 -1.37 -8.04
C TRP A 98 2.21 -2.44 -9.13
N GLY A 99 2.09 -2.04 -10.38
CA GLY A 99 2.15 -2.96 -11.52
C GLY A 99 1.04 -2.70 -12.53
N PRO A 100 0.89 -3.53 -13.56
CA PRO A 100 -0.23 -3.41 -14.50
C PRO A 100 -1.59 -3.27 -13.79
N TRP A 101 -2.48 -2.42 -14.33
CA TRP A 101 -3.83 -2.12 -13.82
C TRP A 101 -3.90 -1.28 -12.54
N PHE A 102 -2.76 -0.79 -12.01
CA PHE A 102 -2.79 0.11 -10.86
C PHE A 102 -3.34 1.49 -11.23
N GLY A 103 -4.02 2.10 -10.26
CA GLY A 103 -4.63 3.42 -10.40
C GLY A 103 -3.85 4.54 -9.70
N VAL A 104 -4.41 5.73 -9.75
CA VAL A 104 -3.99 6.87 -8.92
C VAL A 104 -4.28 6.53 -7.44
N PRO A 105 -3.43 6.91 -6.49
CA PRO A 105 -2.26 7.79 -6.63
C PRO A 105 -0.94 7.10 -7.02
N TYR A 106 -0.85 5.79 -6.97
CA TYR A 106 0.42 5.04 -7.16
C TYR A 106 0.96 5.16 -8.60
N ARG A 107 0.09 5.20 -9.60
CA ARG A 107 0.45 5.42 -10.99
C ARG A 107 1.16 6.75 -11.21
N ASN A 108 0.83 7.78 -10.42
CA ASN A 108 1.44 9.12 -10.55
C ASN A 108 2.97 9.10 -10.47
N PHE A 109 3.56 8.17 -9.70
CA PHE A 109 5.02 8.05 -9.64
C PHE A 109 5.60 7.64 -11.00
N PHE A 110 5.04 6.61 -11.63
CA PHE A 110 5.43 6.18 -12.97
C PHE A 110 5.20 7.28 -14.00
N ASP A 111 4.03 7.92 -14.00
CA ASP A 111 3.69 9.00 -14.92
C ASP A 111 4.67 10.18 -14.80
N MET A 112 5.10 10.53 -13.59
CA MET A 112 6.11 11.57 -13.37
C MET A 112 7.49 11.17 -13.90
N VAL A 113 7.92 9.94 -13.69
CA VAL A 113 9.21 9.45 -14.21
C VAL A 113 9.16 9.39 -15.75
N ILE A 114 8.14 8.75 -16.31
CA ILE A 114 7.97 8.60 -17.79
C ILE A 114 7.91 9.96 -18.48
N SER A 115 7.18 10.93 -17.90
CA SER A 115 7.08 12.29 -18.45
C SER A 115 8.33 13.16 -18.18
N ARG A 116 9.39 12.60 -17.58
CA ARG A 116 10.63 13.29 -17.19
C ARG A 116 10.43 14.48 -16.24
N LYS A 117 9.34 14.44 -15.46
CA LYS A 117 9.01 15.47 -14.45
C LYS A 117 9.47 15.09 -13.05
N TYR A 118 9.90 13.85 -12.86
CA TYR A 118 10.48 13.39 -11.60
C TYR A 118 11.93 13.91 -11.47
N PHE A 119 12.32 14.20 -10.23
CA PHE A 119 13.68 14.60 -9.86
C PHE A 119 14.04 14.01 -8.50
N HIS A 120 15.33 13.74 -8.28
CA HIS A 120 15.85 13.32 -6.98
C HIS A 120 15.91 14.48 -6.01
N ILE A 121 15.65 14.22 -4.74
CA ILE A 121 15.53 15.24 -3.68
C ILE A 121 16.79 15.29 -2.82
N GLY A 122 17.56 16.36 -2.93
CA GLY A 122 18.74 16.54 -2.08
C GLY A 122 19.76 15.41 -2.18
N ARG A 123 20.35 15.01 -1.05
CA ARG A 123 21.33 13.92 -0.97
C ARG A 123 20.80 12.71 -0.20
N LYS A 124 19.63 12.81 0.46
CA LYS A 124 19.07 11.76 1.28
C LYS A 124 17.90 11.12 0.54
N SER A 125 18.07 9.88 0.19
CA SER A 125 16.99 9.07 -0.39
C SER A 125 16.05 8.56 0.69
N CYS A 126 14.83 8.24 0.31
CA CYS A 126 13.81 7.66 1.18
C CYS A 126 13.55 6.21 0.76
N THR A 127 13.31 5.36 1.76
CA THR A 127 13.06 3.93 1.58
C THR A 127 11.65 3.59 2.02
N LYS A 128 10.93 2.83 1.20
CA LYS A 128 9.54 2.43 1.50
C LYS A 128 9.30 0.98 1.11
N THR A 129 8.39 0.33 1.83
CA THR A 129 7.89 -0.98 1.44
C THR A 129 6.77 -0.79 0.42
N TYR A 130 6.99 -1.32 -0.78
CA TYR A 130 6.02 -1.45 -1.86
C TYR A 130 5.81 -2.92 -2.16
N GLY A 131 4.82 -3.27 -2.98
CA GLY A 131 4.63 -4.62 -3.47
C GLY A 131 4.33 -4.63 -4.96
N TYR A 132 5.07 -5.41 -5.74
CA TYR A 132 4.68 -5.68 -7.11
C TYR A 132 3.45 -6.59 -7.15
N VAL A 133 2.46 -6.29 -7.99
CA VAL A 133 1.18 -7.01 -8.00
C VAL A 133 1.33 -8.52 -8.20
N GLY A 134 2.27 -8.97 -9.05
CA GLY A 134 2.53 -10.40 -9.26
C GLY A 134 3.04 -11.09 -8.00
N ASN A 135 3.90 -10.42 -7.23
CA ASN A 135 4.41 -10.94 -5.96
C ASN A 135 3.32 -10.91 -4.87
N ALA A 136 2.48 -9.86 -4.87
CA ALA A 136 1.35 -9.78 -3.95
C ALA A 136 0.35 -10.92 -4.17
N VAL A 137 0.03 -11.24 -5.42
CA VAL A 137 -0.84 -12.39 -5.77
C VAL A 137 -0.20 -13.69 -5.28
N TYR A 138 1.08 -13.92 -5.55
CA TYR A 138 1.81 -15.09 -5.06
C TYR A 138 1.74 -15.20 -3.54
N GLN A 139 1.99 -14.12 -2.80
CA GLN A 139 1.93 -14.11 -1.34
C GLN A 139 0.53 -14.46 -0.81
N ILE A 140 -0.52 -13.89 -1.43
CA ILE A 140 -1.91 -14.19 -1.07
C ILE A 140 -2.24 -15.67 -1.35
N GLU A 141 -1.78 -16.20 -2.48
CA GLU A 141 -1.96 -17.61 -2.84
C GLU A 141 -1.25 -18.55 -1.84
N GLN A 142 0.01 -18.25 -1.47
CA GLN A 142 0.72 -19.04 -0.47
C GLN A 142 0.03 -19.01 0.90
N ILE A 143 -0.49 -17.86 1.33
CA ILE A 143 -1.27 -17.73 2.57
C ILE A 143 -2.59 -18.54 2.46
N LEU A 144 -3.26 -18.50 1.31
CA LEU A 144 -4.51 -19.22 1.08
C LEU A 144 -4.32 -20.74 1.23
N PHE A 145 -3.26 -21.28 0.66
CA PHE A 145 -2.99 -22.72 0.64
C PHE A 145 -2.11 -23.22 1.78
N HIS A 146 -1.65 -22.35 2.67
CA HIS A 146 -0.90 -22.77 3.84
C HIS A 146 -1.80 -23.55 4.81
N GLU A 147 -1.43 -24.78 5.14
CA GLU A 147 -2.30 -25.72 5.88
C GLU A 147 -2.54 -25.30 7.33
N THR A 148 -1.53 -24.69 7.99
CA THR A 148 -1.60 -24.38 9.42
C THR A 148 -1.09 -22.96 9.69
N LEU A 149 -1.99 -22.01 9.84
CA LEU A 149 -1.63 -20.67 10.30
C LEU A 149 -1.67 -20.62 11.83
N ASN A 150 -0.67 -19.95 12.43
CA ASN A 150 -0.61 -19.79 13.88
C ASN A 150 -1.84 -19.00 14.36
N GLU A 151 -2.51 -19.50 15.41
CA GLU A 151 -3.67 -18.85 16.03
C GLU A 151 -3.35 -17.43 16.52
N ASP A 152 -2.10 -17.21 16.97
CA ASP A 152 -1.64 -15.90 17.46
C ASP A 152 -1.24 -14.94 16.32
N GLN A 153 -1.08 -15.43 15.07
CA GLN A 153 -0.66 -14.64 13.91
C GLN A 153 -1.70 -14.67 12.82
N LYS A 154 -2.64 -13.73 12.88
CA LYS A 154 -3.74 -13.62 11.91
C LYS A 154 -3.58 -12.45 10.92
N VAL A 155 -2.55 -11.61 11.07
CA VAL A 155 -2.33 -10.43 10.22
C VAL A 155 -1.02 -10.54 9.46
N PHE A 156 -1.09 -10.40 8.13
CA PHE A 156 0.06 -10.47 7.22
C PHE A 156 0.16 -9.21 6.37
N TYR A 157 1.31 -8.54 6.41
CA TYR A 157 1.59 -7.45 5.48
C TYR A 157 2.04 -8.02 4.14
N ILE A 158 1.48 -7.49 3.05
CA ILE A 158 1.77 -7.93 1.68
C ILE A 158 2.65 -6.89 0.98
N GLY A 159 3.80 -7.32 0.47
CA GLY A 159 4.76 -6.42 -0.18
C GLY A 159 6.08 -7.09 -0.52
N ASP A 160 7.01 -6.33 -1.10
CA ASP A 160 8.32 -6.82 -1.52
C ASP A 160 9.40 -6.53 -0.47
N ASN A 161 10.32 -7.49 -0.33
CA ASN A 161 11.51 -7.37 0.50
C ASN A 161 12.76 -7.61 -0.37
N PRO A 162 13.83 -6.80 -0.26
CA PRO A 162 13.99 -5.66 0.66
C PRO A 162 13.14 -4.44 0.30
N PRO A 163 12.88 -3.54 1.27
CA PRO A 163 12.19 -2.28 1.01
C PRO A 163 12.85 -1.47 -0.10
N THR A 164 12.06 -0.78 -0.89
CA THR A 164 12.48 -0.09 -2.09
C THR A 164 13.03 1.30 -1.78
N ASN A 165 14.28 1.56 -2.17
CA ASN A 165 14.82 2.90 -2.24
C ASN A 165 14.24 3.63 -3.45
N ILE A 166 13.59 4.76 -3.23
CA ILE A 166 12.82 5.47 -4.26
C ILE A 166 13.71 6.03 -5.38
N GLU A 167 14.95 6.47 -5.07
CA GLU A 167 15.89 6.94 -6.09
C GLU A 167 16.35 5.80 -6.99
N ILE A 168 16.67 4.64 -6.41
CA ILE A 168 17.07 3.45 -7.18
C ILE A 168 15.93 3.04 -8.10
N TRP A 169 14.70 2.96 -7.57
CA TRP A 169 13.54 2.59 -8.36
C TRP A 169 13.26 3.54 -9.51
N ALA A 170 13.33 4.87 -9.25
CA ALA A 170 13.18 5.86 -10.31
C ALA A 170 14.27 5.74 -11.40
N ASN A 171 15.53 5.49 -11.00
CA ASN A 171 16.63 5.28 -11.94
C ASN A 171 16.45 4.00 -12.77
N GLU A 172 15.98 2.92 -12.18
CA GLU A 172 15.67 1.69 -12.91
C GLU A 172 14.61 1.93 -14.00
N ILE A 173 13.53 2.68 -13.67
CA ILE A 173 12.51 3.06 -14.67
C ILE A 173 13.11 3.96 -15.76
N ALA A 174 13.92 4.95 -15.38
CA ALA A 174 14.55 5.87 -16.32
C ALA A 174 15.55 5.17 -17.25
N THR A 175 16.29 4.19 -16.73
CA THR A 175 17.21 3.35 -17.52
C THR A 175 16.47 2.56 -18.59
N GLU A 176 15.32 1.95 -18.28
CA GLU A 176 14.48 1.27 -19.28
C GLU A 176 13.92 2.20 -20.37
N LEU A 177 13.94 3.52 -20.10
CA LEU A 177 13.48 4.57 -21.01
C LEU A 177 14.62 5.42 -21.60
N ASN A 178 15.89 5.05 -21.35
CA ASN A 178 17.11 5.66 -21.86
C ASN A 178 17.22 7.17 -21.53
N PHE A 179 17.07 7.55 -20.25
CA PHE A 179 17.35 8.91 -19.80
C PHE A 179 17.84 8.95 -18.34
N ASP A 180 18.47 10.08 -17.96
CA ASP A 180 18.95 10.32 -16.62
C ASP A 180 18.03 11.26 -15.85
N ILE A 181 17.89 11.03 -14.54
CA ILE A 181 17.08 11.85 -13.65
C ILE A 181 17.92 12.93 -13.00
N LYS A 182 17.47 14.18 -13.12
CA LYS A 182 18.12 15.34 -12.50
C LYS A 182 17.89 15.36 -10.99
N ARG A 183 18.83 15.99 -10.27
CA ARG A 183 18.74 16.18 -8.81
C ARG A 183 18.50 17.64 -8.48
N VAL A 184 17.55 17.90 -7.58
CA VAL A 184 17.21 19.24 -7.09
C VAL A 184 17.66 19.36 -5.64
N PRO A 185 18.39 20.43 -5.27
CA PRO A 185 18.80 20.67 -3.89
C PRO A 185 17.60 20.76 -2.94
N PHE A 186 17.70 20.14 -1.77
CA PHE A 186 16.61 20.09 -0.78
C PHE A 186 16.10 21.47 -0.35
N TRP A 187 17.00 22.45 -0.21
CA TRP A 187 16.63 23.81 0.20
C TRP A 187 15.68 24.50 -0.80
N MET A 188 15.87 24.27 -2.12
CA MET A 188 14.97 24.80 -3.14
C MET A 188 13.54 24.24 -3.00
N LEU A 189 13.45 22.94 -2.73
CA LEU A 189 12.15 22.29 -2.53
C LEU A 189 11.48 22.73 -1.23
N LYS A 190 12.28 23.04 -0.20
CA LYS A 190 11.78 23.59 1.06
C LYS A 190 11.17 24.99 0.86
N ILE A 191 11.82 25.85 0.08
CA ILE A 191 11.25 27.15 -0.31
C ILE A 191 9.97 26.98 -1.12
N ALA A 192 9.98 26.11 -2.14
CA ALA A 192 8.80 25.84 -2.95
C ALA A 192 7.64 25.27 -2.10
N ALA A 193 7.94 24.45 -1.10
CA ALA A 193 6.95 23.88 -0.19
C ALA A 193 6.29 24.94 0.70
N TYR A 194 7.07 25.87 1.27
CA TYR A 194 6.54 27.00 2.04
C TYR A 194 5.68 27.92 1.18
N PHE A 195 6.10 28.18 -0.07
CA PHE A 195 5.29 28.95 -1.01
C PHE A 195 3.99 28.25 -1.36
N GLY A 196 4.03 26.91 -1.54
CA GLY A 196 2.83 26.12 -1.76
C GLY A 196 1.86 26.10 -0.58
N ASP A 197 2.37 26.08 0.64
CA ASP A 197 1.54 26.19 1.85
C ASP A 197 0.89 27.56 1.96
N LEU A 198 1.60 28.62 1.58
CA LEU A 198 1.03 29.99 1.53
C LEU A 198 -0.08 30.09 0.48
N LEU A 199 0.13 29.58 -0.72
CA LEU A 199 -0.87 29.58 -1.79
C LEU A 199 -2.14 28.80 -1.39
N LYS A 200 -2.00 27.74 -0.61
CA LYS A 200 -3.11 26.95 -0.08
C LYS A 200 -4.07 27.80 0.78
N LEU A 201 -3.57 28.80 1.49
CA LEU A 201 -4.43 29.73 2.26
C LEU A 201 -5.37 30.54 1.37
N PHE A 202 -5.01 30.72 0.11
CA PHE A 202 -5.82 31.41 -0.91
C PHE A 202 -6.60 30.43 -1.81
N ASN A 203 -6.73 29.15 -1.41
CA ASN A 203 -7.34 28.07 -2.20
C ASN A 203 -6.68 27.82 -3.57
N ILE A 204 -5.40 28.20 -3.73
CA ILE A 204 -4.62 27.95 -4.95
C ILE A 204 -3.87 26.63 -4.76
N THR A 205 -4.08 25.68 -5.67
CA THR A 205 -3.38 24.40 -5.68
C THR A 205 -1.98 24.56 -6.24
N PHE A 206 -0.97 24.18 -5.43
CA PHE A 206 0.43 24.16 -5.87
C PHE A 206 1.00 22.75 -5.70
N PRO A 207 1.82 22.27 -6.66
CA PRO A 207 2.28 20.87 -6.67
C PRO A 207 3.15 20.48 -5.48
N MET A 208 3.87 21.43 -4.86
CA MET A 208 4.77 21.17 -3.74
C MET A 208 4.25 21.89 -2.49
N THR A 209 4.01 21.11 -1.41
CA THR A 209 3.63 21.59 -0.07
C THR A 209 4.57 20.95 0.95
N SER A 210 4.66 21.52 2.16
CA SER A 210 5.46 20.92 3.25
C SER A 210 5.00 19.51 3.60
N PHE A 211 3.69 19.25 3.59
CA PHE A 211 3.13 17.92 3.78
C PHE A 211 3.61 16.93 2.70
N ARG A 212 3.57 17.34 1.43
CA ARG A 212 4.01 16.51 0.31
C ARG A 212 5.52 16.26 0.37
N LEU A 213 6.32 17.29 0.64
CA LEU A 213 7.77 17.17 0.78
C LEU A 213 8.14 16.23 1.93
N LYS A 214 7.46 16.33 3.09
CA LYS A 214 7.62 15.42 4.22
C LYS A 214 7.34 13.98 3.80
N ASN A 215 6.20 13.72 3.13
CA ASN A 215 5.86 12.37 2.68
C ASN A 215 6.86 11.81 1.66
N MET A 216 7.42 12.65 0.80
CA MET A 216 8.42 12.24 -0.20
C MET A 216 9.80 11.93 0.41
N THR A 217 10.08 12.38 1.63
CA THR A 217 11.38 12.24 2.31
C THR A 217 11.33 11.43 3.61
N THR A 218 10.16 10.89 3.97
CA THR A 218 9.98 10.05 5.16
C THR A 218 10.04 8.58 4.76
N ASP A 219 10.90 7.84 5.44
CA ASP A 219 10.95 6.38 5.32
C ASP A 219 9.63 5.75 5.82
N ASN A 220 9.22 4.67 5.18
CA ASN A 220 8.04 3.91 5.57
C ASN A 220 8.28 2.42 5.28
N THR A 221 9.09 1.81 6.11
CA THR A 221 9.41 0.39 5.99
C THR A 221 8.49 -0.43 6.89
N ILE A 222 8.00 -1.53 6.36
CA ILE A 222 7.10 -2.46 7.04
C ILE A 222 7.79 -3.80 7.15
N ASP A 223 7.70 -4.43 8.32
CA ASP A 223 8.19 -5.77 8.53
C ASP A 223 7.29 -6.78 7.81
N LEU A 224 7.88 -7.55 6.91
CA LEU A 224 7.22 -8.59 6.13
C LEU A 224 7.65 -10.00 6.56
N SER A 225 8.35 -10.13 7.69
CA SER A 225 8.95 -11.40 8.11
C SER A 225 7.94 -12.54 8.19
N GLU A 226 6.75 -12.29 8.74
CA GLU A 226 5.71 -13.32 8.85
C GLU A 226 5.20 -13.78 7.48
N THR A 227 5.03 -12.87 6.54
CA THR A 227 4.63 -13.20 5.16
C THR A 227 5.72 -13.99 4.44
N TYR A 228 7.00 -13.61 4.63
CA TYR A 228 8.12 -14.30 3.99
C TYR A 228 8.46 -15.66 4.62
N LYS A 229 7.97 -15.97 5.81
CA LYS A 229 8.00 -17.36 6.34
C LYS A 229 7.12 -18.30 5.51
N ILE A 230 5.98 -17.79 5.00
CA ILE A 230 5.01 -18.55 4.22
C ILE A 230 5.33 -18.48 2.72
N ALA A 231 5.74 -17.30 2.24
CA ALA A 231 5.99 -17.00 0.83
C ALA A 231 7.42 -16.48 0.60
N PRO A 232 8.46 -17.32 0.79
CA PRO A 232 9.86 -16.88 0.82
C PRO A 232 10.43 -16.46 -0.54
N ASN A 233 9.85 -16.92 -1.65
CA ASN A 233 10.42 -16.80 -2.99
C ASN A 233 9.45 -16.13 -3.96
N PRO A 234 9.20 -14.80 -3.85
CA PRO A 234 8.35 -14.11 -4.83
C PRO A 234 8.90 -14.26 -6.26
N PRO A 235 8.04 -14.55 -7.26
CA PRO A 235 8.47 -14.97 -8.58
C PRO A 235 9.02 -13.83 -9.46
N CYS A 236 8.77 -12.57 -9.12
CA CYS A 236 9.11 -11.44 -9.97
C CYS A 236 10.17 -10.55 -9.31
N SER A 237 11.23 -10.24 -10.05
CA SER A 237 12.14 -9.16 -9.64
C SER A 237 11.48 -7.78 -9.84
N ARG A 238 12.03 -6.74 -9.18
CA ARG A 238 11.56 -5.36 -9.37
C ARG A 238 11.73 -4.92 -10.83
N ILE A 239 12.80 -5.33 -11.49
CA ILE A 239 13.06 -5.00 -12.92
C ILE A 239 12.02 -5.64 -13.82
N ASP A 240 11.65 -6.90 -13.60
CA ASP A 240 10.60 -7.57 -14.39
C ASP A 240 9.26 -6.87 -14.20
N GLY A 241 8.94 -6.49 -12.98
CA GLY A 241 7.75 -5.70 -12.67
C GLY A 241 7.73 -4.33 -13.38
N ILE A 242 8.88 -3.62 -13.43
CA ILE A 242 9.02 -2.36 -14.16
C ILE A 242 8.75 -2.57 -15.64
N LYS A 243 9.40 -3.56 -16.27
CA LYS A 243 9.22 -3.86 -17.71
C LYS A 243 7.76 -4.17 -18.04
N ALA A 244 7.12 -5.04 -17.27
CA ALA A 244 5.71 -5.38 -17.44
C ALA A 244 4.80 -4.16 -17.29
N THR A 245 5.08 -3.29 -16.32
CA THR A 245 4.31 -2.06 -16.07
C THR A 245 4.48 -1.07 -17.22
N LEU A 246 5.71 -0.83 -17.69
CA LEU A 246 5.98 0.06 -18.81
C LEU A 246 5.35 -0.45 -20.12
N GLN A 247 5.37 -1.78 -20.34
CA GLN A 247 4.70 -2.39 -21.49
C GLN A 247 3.18 -2.17 -21.45
N TRP A 248 2.58 -2.31 -20.26
CA TRP A 248 1.16 -2.06 -20.09
C TRP A 248 0.78 -0.58 -20.27
N LEU A 249 1.62 0.36 -19.78
CA LEU A 249 1.38 1.81 -19.91
C LEU A 249 1.49 2.34 -21.34
N LYS A 250 2.13 1.58 -22.26
CA LYS A 250 2.26 1.92 -23.68
C LYS A 250 1.04 1.53 -24.52
N LYS A 251 0.14 0.72 -23.97
CA LYS A 251 -1.13 0.32 -24.61
C LYS A 251 -2.20 1.39 -24.40
#